data_2975808c8b4a84e01ff764e63d44c0b0
#
_entry.id   2975808c8b4a84e01ff764e63d44c0b0
#
_cell.length_a   1.000
_cell.length_b   1.000
_cell.length_c   1.000
_cell.angle_alpha   90.00
_cell.angle_beta   90.00
_cell.angle_gamma   90.00
#
_symmetry.space_group_name_H-M   'P 1'
#
loop_
_entity.id
_entity.type
_entity.pdbx_description
1 polymer ?
#
loop_
_entity_poly.entity_id
_entity_poly.type
_entity_poly.pdbx_seq_one_letter_code
_entity_poly.pdbx_strand_id
1 'polypeptide(L)'
;MTDLHKEYDYCWEIFSRQFPELAKPKLYVRKMRQKWGVCVQSVQTHITLNRCLQTAEVEFVRHVIFHEMCHLLHPNHKREFYDLLKQFDAMQISENELVNKRVERLRQRAEAIRKTIEMSVKCNE
;
A
#
# COMPACT_ATOMS: atom_id res chain seq x y z
N MET A 1 -6.20 -10.48 14.45
CA MET A 1 -6.45 -9.82 13.16
C MET A 1 -5.71 -8.48 13.09
N THR A 2 -5.25 -8.13 11.90
CA THR A 2 -4.58 -6.84 11.69
C THR A 2 -5.61 -5.70 11.66
N ASP A 3 -5.36 -4.67 12.46
CA ASP A 3 -6.20 -3.47 12.48
C ASP A 3 -5.80 -2.56 11.31
N LEU A 4 -6.62 -2.52 10.27
CA LEU A 4 -6.32 -1.76 9.05
C LEU A 4 -6.28 -0.25 9.28
N HIS A 5 -7.12 0.28 10.17
CA HIS A 5 -7.10 1.70 10.50
C HIS A 5 -5.81 2.10 11.20
N LYS A 6 -5.36 1.27 12.14
CA LYS A 6 -4.11 1.49 12.87
C LYS A 6 -2.92 1.45 11.93
N GLU A 7 -2.87 0.47 11.03
CA GLU A 7 -1.78 0.34 10.06
C GLU A 7 -1.80 1.47 9.03
N TYR A 8 -2.99 1.92 8.65
CA TYR A 8 -3.14 3.06 7.75
C TYR A 8 -2.56 4.34 8.38
N ASP A 9 -2.91 4.61 9.64
CA ASP A 9 -2.39 5.76 10.37
C ASP A 9 -0.88 5.69 10.53
N TYR A 10 -0.34 4.52 10.82
CA TYR A 10 1.10 4.28 10.93
C TYR A 10 1.81 4.58 9.62
N CYS A 11 1.30 4.05 8.52
CA CYS A 11 1.90 4.27 7.20
C CYS A 11 1.79 5.73 6.78
N TRP A 12 0.67 6.38 7.07
CA TRP A 12 0.49 7.80 6.74
C TRP A 12 1.47 8.67 7.51
N GLU A 13 1.72 8.38 8.76
CA GLU A 13 2.71 9.13 9.53
C GLU A 13 4.09 9.10 8.87
N ILE A 14 4.49 7.94 8.37
CA ILE A 14 5.77 7.77 7.67
C ILE A 14 5.73 8.49 6.31
N PHE A 15 4.68 8.28 5.54
CA PHE A 15 4.54 8.84 4.19
C PHE A 15 4.48 10.37 4.23
N SER A 16 3.71 10.92 5.15
CA SER A 16 3.50 12.37 5.25
C SER A 16 4.74 13.14 5.69
N ARG A 17 5.68 12.49 6.35
CA ARG A 17 6.96 13.13 6.70
C ARG A 17 7.74 13.54 5.45
N GLN A 18 7.66 12.74 4.39
CA GLN A 18 8.32 13.02 3.13
C GLN A 18 7.49 13.98 2.26
N PHE A 19 6.17 13.99 2.43
CA PHE A 19 5.25 14.79 1.63
C PHE A 19 4.28 15.56 2.53
N PRO A 20 4.79 16.53 3.32
CA PRO A 20 3.97 17.21 4.32
C PRO A 20 2.85 18.09 3.73
N GLU A 21 2.94 18.41 2.44
CA GLU A 21 1.93 19.21 1.74
C GLU A 21 0.67 18.42 1.38
N LEU A 22 0.72 17.09 1.47
CA LEU A 22 -0.42 16.24 1.12
C LEU A 22 -1.41 16.14 2.27
N ALA A 23 -2.68 16.25 1.97
CA ALA A 23 -3.74 15.98 2.92
C ALA A 23 -3.97 14.47 3.06
N LYS A 24 -4.25 14.04 4.28
CA LYS A 24 -4.51 12.62 4.55
C LYS A 24 -5.79 12.17 3.84
N PRO A 25 -5.71 11.15 2.96
CA PRO A 25 -6.90 10.62 2.32
C PRO A 25 -7.81 9.91 3.33
N LYS A 26 -9.09 9.96 3.09
CA LYS A 26 -10.05 9.23 3.92
C LYS A 26 -9.92 7.73 3.64
N LEU A 27 -9.99 6.93 4.68
CA LEU A 27 -9.91 5.47 4.57
C LEU A 27 -11.29 4.84 4.58
N TYR A 28 -11.52 3.95 3.63
CA TYR A 28 -12.66 3.04 3.63
C TYR A 28 -12.16 1.60 3.63
N VAL A 29 -12.86 0.73 4.32
CA VAL A 29 -12.59 -0.71 4.34
C VAL A 29 -13.82 -1.42 3.80
N ARG A 30 -13.66 -2.13 2.70
CA ARG A 30 -14.77 -2.82 2.03
C ARG A 30 -14.33 -4.18 1.52
N LYS A 31 -15.26 -5.12 1.40
CA LYS A 31 -15.00 -6.38 0.73
C LYS A 31 -14.92 -6.12 -0.77
N MET A 32 -13.80 -6.54 -1.38
CA MET A 32 -13.58 -6.41 -2.83
C MET A 32 -13.20 -7.76 -3.42
N ARG A 33 -13.60 -7.99 -4.68
CA ARG A 33 -13.36 -9.28 -5.33
C ARG A 33 -11.99 -9.41 -5.96
N GLN A 34 -11.49 -8.34 -6.59
CA GLN A 34 -10.32 -8.42 -7.47
C GLN A 34 -9.19 -7.49 -7.08
N LYS A 35 -9.36 -6.69 -6.03
CA LYS A 35 -8.37 -5.69 -5.64
C LYS A 35 -8.03 -5.81 -4.17
N TRP A 36 -6.79 -5.52 -3.83
CA TRP A 36 -6.38 -5.37 -2.43
C TRP A 36 -6.62 -3.96 -1.92
N GLY A 37 -6.59 -2.98 -2.82
CA GLY A 37 -6.86 -1.60 -2.50
C GLY A 37 -7.08 -0.77 -3.73
N VAL A 38 -7.53 0.46 -3.54
CA VAL A 38 -7.69 1.44 -4.61
C VAL A 38 -7.54 2.84 -4.03
N CYS A 39 -6.87 3.71 -4.80
CA CYS A 39 -6.75 5.13 -4.47
C CYS A 39 -7.58 5.92 -5.47
N VAL A 40 -8.55 6.68 -4.98
CA VAL A 40 -9.39 7.52 -5.81
C VAL A 40 -9.06 8.99 -5.56
N GLN A 41 -8.56 9.67 -6.58
CA GLN A 41 -8.29 11.09 -6.54
C GLN A 41 -9.47 11.84 -7.14
N SER A 42 -10.26 12.43 -6.27
CA SER A 42 -11.44 13.19 -6.64
C SER A 42 -11.52 14.44 -5.78
N VAL A 43 -12.66 15.13 -5.77
CA VAL A 43 -12.89 16.27 -4.87
C VAL A 43 -12.58 15.88 -3.42
N GLN A 44 -12.91 14.65 -3.05
CA GLN A 44 -12.51 14.08 -1.77
C GLN A 44 -11.68 12.82 -2.05
N THR A 45 -10.36 12.97 -1.97
CA THR A 45 -9.43 11.86 -2.18
C THR A 45 -9.58 10.83 -1.08
N HIS A 46 -9.67 9.56 -1.46
CA HIS A 46 -9.81 8.47 -0.51
C HIS A 46 -9.09 7.21 -0.98
N ILE A 47 -8.75 6.37 -0.01
CA ILE A 47 -8.16 5.06 -0.23
C ILE A 47 -9.13 4.02 0.34
N THR A 48 -9.44 3.00 -0.44
CA THR A 48 -10.24 1.86 0.00
C THR A 48 -9.34 0.64 0.11
N LEU A 49 -9.39 -0.05 1.24
CA LEU A 49 -8.66 -1.29 1.47
C LEU A 49 -9.62 -2.46 1.52
N ASN A 50 -9.20 -3.58 0.95
CA ASN A 50 -9.98 -4.81 1.01
C ASN A 50 -10.02 -5.35 2.44
N ARG A 51 -11.21 -5.64 2.93
CA ARG A 51 -11.40 -6.16 4.29
C ARG A 51 -10.62 -7.43 4.55
N CYS A 52 -10.40 -8.28 3.56
CA CYS A 52 -9.64 -9.52 3.74
C CYS A 52 -8.18 -9.29 4.12
N LEU A 53 -7.66 -8.07 3.98
CA LEU A 53 -6.33 -7.71 4.50
C LEU A 53 -6.24 -7.84 6.01
N GLN A 54 -7.36 -7.87 6.73
CA GLN A 54 -7.38 -8.08 8.18
C GLN A 54 -6.75 -9.41 8.60
N THR A 55 -6.75 -10.40 7.70
CA THR A 55 -6.15 -11.71 7.95
C THR A 55 -4.74 -11.83 7.39
N ALA A 56 -4.25 -10.80 6.72
CA ALA A 56 -2.91 -10.79 6.14
C ALA A 56 -1.86 -10.35 7.17
N GLU A 57 -0.60 -10.66 6.88
CA GLU A 57 0.51 -10.21 7.72
C GLU A 57 0.67 -8.69 7.63
N VAL A 58 1.11 -8.09 8.73
CA VAL A 58 1.25 -6.63 8.85
C VAL A 58 2.14 -6.07 7.74
N GLU A 59 3.23 -6.74 7.41
CA GLU A 59 4.17 -6.31 6.39
C GLU A 59 3.50 -6.22 5.01
N PHE A 60 2.67 -7.19 4.69
CA PHE A 60 1.90 -7.17 3.45
C PHE A 60 0.86 -6.05 3.45
N VAL A 61 0.15 -5.88 4.55
CA VAL A 61 -0.84 -4.81 4.70
C VAL A 61 -0.18 -3.44 4.48
N ARG A 62 0.97 -3.21 5.08
CA ARG A 62 1.72 -1.96 4.91
C ARG A 62 2.16 -1.76 3.47
N HIS A 63 2.61 -2.82 2.81
CA HIS A 63 2.98 -2.76 1.40
C HIS A 63 1.80 -2.29 0.54
N VAL A 64 0.62 -2.85 0.76
CA VAL A 64 -0.59 -2.45 0.03
C VAL A 64 -0.95 -0.98 0.33
N ILE A 65 -0.87 -0.57 1.59
CA ILE A 65 -1.16 0.81 1.98
C ILE A 65 -0.20 1.78 1.29
N PHE A 66 1.10 1.52 1.33
CA PHE A 66 2.08 2.38 0.66
C PHE A 66 1.88 2.39 -0.86
N HIS A 67 1.49 1.26 -1.44
CA HIS A 67 1.16 1.17 -2.86
C HIS A 67 0.06 2.19 -3.21
N GLU A 68 -1.02 2.22 -2.43
CA GLU A 68 -2.12 3.14 -2.69
C GLU A 68 -1.72 4.60 -2.39
N MET A 69 -0.92 4.83 -1.35
CA MET A 69 -0.43 6.17 -1.04
C MET A 69 0.48 6.72 -2.14
N CYS A 70 1.30 5.89 -2.74
CA CYS A 70 2.16 6.30 -3.87
C CYS A 70 1.34 6.79 -5.07
N HIS A 71 0.12 6.31 -5.23
CA HIS A 71 -0.78 6.79 -6.28
C HIS A 71 -1.19 8.26 -6.09
N LEU A 72 -1.04 8.81 -4.90
CA LEU A 72 -1.29 10.24 -4.67
C LEU A 72 -0.34 11.11 -5.49
N LEU A 73 0.86 10.61 -5.78
CA LEU A 73 1.89 11.32 -6.53
C LEU A 73 2.08 10.76 -7.95
N HIS A 74 1.88 9.47 -8.12
CA HIS A 74 2.14 8.77 -9.37
C HIS A 74 0.92 7.91 -9.73
N PRO A 75 -0.03 8.44 -10.53
CA PRO A 75 -1.23 7.69 -10.89
C PRO A 75 -0.96 6.43 -11.69
N ASN A 76 0.14 6.40 -12.45
CA ASN A 76 0.52 5.27 -13.31
C ASN A 76 1.59 4.43 -12.64
N HIS A 77 1.59 3.12 -12.94
CA HIS A 77 2.59 2.19 -12.44
C HIS A 77 3.87 2.26 -13.29
N LYS A 78 4.48 3.44 -13.37
CA LYS A 78 5.73 3.66 -14.07
C LYS A 78 6.91 3.53 -13.10
N ARG A 79 8.12 3.72 -13.61
CA ARG A 79 9.36 3.58 -12.85
C ARG A 79 9.36 4.43 -11.57
N GLU A 80 8.93 5.69 -11.68
CA GLU A 80 8.90 6.62 -10.54
C GLU A 80 8.00 6.12 -9.42
N PHE A 81 6.87 5.51 -9.77
CA PHE A 81 5.97 4.89 -8.80
C PHE A 81 6.67 3.78 -8.03
N TYR A 82 7.32 2.87 -8.74
CA TYR A 82 7.99 1.73 -8.12
C TYR A 82 9.21 2.14 -7.32
N ASP A 83 9.95 3.15 -7.78
CA ASP A 83 11.10 3.68 -7.04
C ASP A 83 10.65 4.24 -5.70
N LEU A 84 9.54 4.98 -5.68
CA LEU A 84 8.99 5.52 -4.44
C LEU A 84 8.48 4.41 -3.53
N LEU A 85 7.74 3.44 -4.07
CA LEU A 85 7.22 2.32 -3.29
C LEU A 85 8.35 1.51 -2.65
N LYS A 86 9.42 1.26 -3.40
CA LYS A 86 10.60 0.57 -2.88
C LYS A 86 11.23 1.28 -1.70
N GLN A 87 11.24 2.63 -1.70
CA GLN A 87 11.73 3.41 -0.57
C GLN A 87 10.99 3.06 0.72
N PHE A 88 9.66 3.05 0.66
CA PHE A 88 8.84 2.77 1.83
C PHE A 88 8.93 1.31 2.26
N ASP A 89 8.98 0.39 1.29
CA ASP A 89 9.19 -1.02 1.59
C ASP A 89 10.54 -1.25 2.29
N ALA A 90 11.59 -0.57 1.82
CA ALA A 90 12.93 -0.68 2.42
C ALA A 90 12.96 -0.14 3.85
N MET A 91 12.21 0.92 4.16
CA MET A 91 12.10 1.44 5.52
C MET A 91 11.53 0.42 6.49
N GLN A 92 10.62 -0.43 6.03
CA GLN A 92 10.04 -1.49 6.85
C GLN A 92 11.02 -2.63 7.12
N ILE A 93 12.03 -2.79 6.27
CA ILE A 93 13.01 -3.88 6.35
C ILE A 93 14.15 -3.55 7.33
N SER A 94 14.50 -2.27 7.47
CA SER A 94 15.72 -1.86 8.18
C SER A 94 15.68 -2.04 9.70
N GLU A 95 14.53 -2.41 10.25
CA GLU A 95 14.39 -2.48 11.71
C GLU A 95 14.83 -3.80 12.34
N ASN A 96 15.01 -4.89 11.55
CA ASN A 96 15.42 -6.17 12.15
C ASN A 96 15.90 -7.17 11.10
N GLU A 97 17.16 -7.62 11.20
CA GLU A 97 17.74 -8.59 10.26
C GLU A 97 17.03 -9.95 10.23
N LEU A 98 16.45 -10.37 11.33
CA LEU A 98 15.66 -11.62 11.39
C LEU A 98 14.36 -11.47 10.58
N VAL A 99 13.87 -10.27 10.44
CA VAL A 99 12.71 -9.95 9.62
C VAL A 99 13.08 -9.95 8.13
N ASN A 100 14.35 -9.73 7.80
CA ASN A 100 14.79 -9.63 6.41
C ASN A 100 14.53 -10.89 5.58
N LYS A 101 14.80 -12.08 6.13
CA LYS A 101 14.52 -13.35 5.44
C LYS A 101 13.02 -13.56 5.24
N ARG A 102 12.24 -13.15 6.22
CA ARG A 102 10.78 -13.20 6.17
C ARG A 102 10.24 -12.22 5.16
N VAL A 103 10.79 -11.03 5.12
CA VAL A 103 10.42 -9.95 4.22
C VAL A 103 10.77 -10.30 2.77
N GLU A 104 11.87 -10.99 2.52
CA GLU A 104 12.24 -11.44 1.18
C GLU A 104 11.16 -12.36 0.60
N ARG A 105 10.66 -13.32 1.39
CA ARG A 105 9.54 -14.18 0.98
C ARG A 105 8.27 -13.37 0.74
N LEU A 106 8.00 -12.40 1.62
CA LEU A 106 6.83 -11.54 1.50
C LEU A 106 6.92 -10.63 0.28
N ARG A 107 8.12 -10.18 -0.08
CA ARG A 107 8.34 -9.39 -1.29
C ARG A 107 8.00 -10.18 -2.55
N GLN A 108 8.44 -11.44 -2.63
CA GLN A 108 8.12 -12.29 -3.76
C GLN A 108 6.61 -12.52 -3.88
N ARG A 109 5.95 -12.75 -2.75
CA ARG A 109 4.49 -12.88 -2.70
C ARG A 109 3.81 -11.56 -3.07
N ALA A 110 4.29 -10.45 -2.52
CA ALA A 110 3.74 -9.14 -2.80
C ALA A 110 3.90 -8.73 -4.26
N GLU A 111 5.01 -9.09 -4.91
CA GLU A 111 5.20 -8.82 -6.33
C GLU A 111 4.22 -9.60 -7.21
N ALA A 112 3.98 -10.87 -6.88
CA ALA A 112 3.01 -11.67 -7.61
C ALA A 112 1.60 -11.09 -7.43
N ILE A 113 1.24 -10.71 -6.21
CA ILE A 113 -0.05 -10.09 -5.90
C ILE A 113 -0.17 -8.71 -6.53
N ARG A 114 0.91 -7.92 -6.51
CA ARG A 114 0.95 -6.60 -7.13
C ARG A 114 0.66 -6.68 -8.63
N LYS A 115 1.21 -7.66 -9.33
CA LYS A 115 0.90 -7.90 -10.74
C LYS A 115 -0.59 -8.15 -10.93
N THR A 116 -1.20 -8.92 -10.03
CA THR A 116 -2.63 -9.19 -10.05
C THR A 116 -3.43 -7.91 -9.83
N ILE A 117 -3.02 -7.09 -8.84
CA ILE A 117 -3.65 -5.79 -8.56
C ILE A 117 -3.54 -4.86 -9.76
N GLU A 118 -2.36 -4.77 -10.37
CA GLU A 118 -2.12 -3.93 -11.54
C GLU A 118 -3.01 -4.34 -12.71
N MET A 119 -3.13 -5.62 -12.95
CA MET A 119 -4.03 -6.13 -14.00
C MET A 119 -5.48 -5.76 -13.71
N SER A 120 -5.91 -5.86 -12.44
CA SER A 120 -7.25 -5.48 -12.02
C SER A 120 -7.48 -3.98 -12.18
N VAL A 121 -6.52 -3.16 -11.77
CA VAL A 121 -6.60 -1.70 -11.88
C VAL A 121 -6.67 -1.27 -13.34
N LYS A 122 -5.87 -1.88 -14.21
CA LYS A 122 -5.89 -1.59 -15.65
C LYS A 122 -7.24 -1.89 -16.28
N CYS A 123 -7.93 -2.91 -15.80
CA CYS A 123 -9.26 -3.25 -16.28
C CYS A 123 -10.33 -2.26 -15.82
N ASN A 124 -10.05 -1.46 -14.79
CA ASN A 124 -11.02 -0.55 -14.17
C ASN A 124 -10.70 0.93 -14.38
N GLU A 125 -9.58 1.22 -14.97
CA GLU A 125 -9.21 2.56 -15.38
C GLU A 125 -9.57 2.79 -16.86
#